data_c54e983a535ff319bb7a6dfefd4ccf3c
#
_entry.id   c54e983a535ff319bb7a6dfefd4ccf3c
#
_cell.length_a   1.000
_cell.length_b   1.000
_cell.length_c   1.000
_cell.angle_alpha   90.00
_cell.angle_beta   90.00
_cell.angle_gamma   90.00
#
_symmetry.space_group_name_H-M   'P 1'
#
loop_
_entity.id
_entity.type
_entity.pdbx_description
1 polymer ?
#
loop_
_entity_poly.entity_id
_entity_poly.type
_entity_poly.pdbx_seq_one_letter_code
_entity_poly.pdbx_strand_id
1 'polypeptide(L)'
;MAYCPFQFSPLAIFVLEELFVDDLLLQLNNISVVYSDVIQVLKGVSLAVEKNHIVSLLGSNGAGKTTTLKAISGLLKPENGRVTDGTILYRNGEIQNRAPETITRQGIIQVLEGRQPFKYLTIEENLRVGTATRWGNPYREDLEKVYHYFPALEKRKKGLAGYCSGGELQMLVMGRALMAHPELLLLDEPSLGLAPLVVREIFRIVRRINEEEGTTIILVEQNARMALQIAHYGYVMENGKIVMEGKAEALRENPDVREFYLGMSAAGTAKSYTDVKSYRRRKRWL
;
A
#
# COMPACT_ATOMS: atom_id res chain seq x y z
N MET A 1 37.19 -16.86 32.50
CA MET A 1 36.08 -15.96 32.19
C MET A 1 36.61 -14.90 31.21
N ALA A 2 36.44 -15.10 29.92
CA ALA A 2 36.91 -14.17 28.89
C ALA A 2 35.69 -13.63 28.16
N TYR A 3 35.38 -12.37 28.38
CA TYR A 3 34.43 -11.56 27.58
C TYR A 3 35.09 -11.27 26.25
N CYS A 4 34.49 -11.71 25.16
CA CYS A 4 34.86 -11.32 23.81
C CYS A 4 33.83 -10.30 23.31
N PRO A 5 34.14 -8.99 23.21
CA PRO A 5 33.26 -8.05 22.58
C PRO A 5 33.54 -8.08 21.06
N PHE A 6 32.61 -8.54 20.26
CA PHE A 6 32.63 -8.30 18.83
C PHE A 6 32.44 -6.78 18.61
N GLN A 7 33.56 -6.10 18.47
CA GLN A 7 33.61 -4.73 17.92
C GLN A 7 33.52 -4.85 16.41
N PHE A 8 32.34 -4.60 15.84
CA PHE A 8 32.23 -4.32 14.42
C PHE A 8 32.92 -2.99 14.15
N SER A 9 33.84 -2.99 13.17
CA SER A 9 34.52 -1.75 12.77
C SER A 9 33.49 -0.77 12.17
N PRO A 10 33.69 0.56 12.29
CA PRO A 10 32.83 1.57 11.68
C PRO A 10 32.65 1.38 10.16
N LEU A 11 33.66 0.83 9.47
CA LEU A 11 33.57 0.47 8.06
C LEU A 11 32.57 -0.67 7.77
N ALA A 12 32.42 -1.65 8.67
CA ALA A 12 31.48 -2.75 8.47
C ALA A 12 30.03 -2.29 8.65
N ILE A 13 29.77 -1.32 9.51
CA ILE A 13 28.46 -0.69 9.67
C ILE A 13 28.13 0.15 8.43
N PHE A 14 29.09 0.91 7.92
CA PHE A 14 28.93 1.75 6.71
C PHE A 14 28.69 0.91 5.44
N VAL A 15 29.39 -0.22 5.29
CA VAL A 15 29.20 -1.16 4.15
C VAL A 15 27.88 -1.91 4.24
N LEU A 16 27.38 -2.21 5.45
CA LEU A 16 26.05 -2.80 5.64
C LEU A 16 24.91 -1.79 5.38
N GLU A 17 25.10 -0.52 5.73
CA GLU A 17 24.16 0.54 5.39
C GLU A 17 24.12 0.83 3.87
N GLU A 18 25.25 0.82 3.17
CA GLU A 18 25.29 1.01 1.70
C GLU A 18 24.68 -0.18 0.95
N LEU A 19 24.80 -1.43 1.44
CA LEU A 19 24.21 -2.61 0.81
C LEU A 19 22.67 -2.67 0.94
N PHE A 20 22.06 -1.95 1.89
CA PHE A 20 20.61 -1.90 2.08
C PHE A 20 19.94 -0.69 1.39
N VAL A 21 20.70 0.32 0.97
CA VAL A 21 20.14 1.55 0.37
C VAL A 21 19.70 1.33 -1.08
N ASP A 22 20.33 0.40 -1.82
CA ASP A 22 20.01 0.17 -3.23
C ASP A 22 18.68 -0.57 -3.48
N ASP A 23 18.13 -1.25 -2.46
CA ASP A 23 16.88 -2.00 -2.57
C ASP A 23 15.63 -1.22 -2.16
N LEU A 24 15.78 -0.03 -1.55
CA LEU A 24 14.65 0.79 -1.14
C LEU A 24 14.05 1.52 -2.35
N LEU A 25 12.75 1.27 -2.60
CA LEU A 25 11.99 1.97 -3.64
C LEU A 25 11.32 3.23 -3.11
N LEU A 26 10.74 3.16 -1.90
CA LEU A 26 10.02 4.27 -1.26
C LEU A 26 10.41 4.38 0.21
N GLN A 27 10.60 5.60 0.67
CA GLN A 27 10.84 5.90 2.08
C GLN A 27 10.06 7.14 2.51
N LEU A 28 9.32 7.01 3.59
CA LEU A 28 8.68 8.10 4.31
C LEU A 28 9.47 8.38 5.58
N ASN A 29 9.91 9.61 5.78
CA ASN A 29 10.70 10.01 6.94
C ASN A 29 9.92 11.04 7.75
N ASN A 30 9.35 10.61 8.86
CA ASN A 30 8.70 11.46 9.86
C ASN A 30 7.65 12.42 9.27
N ILE A 31 6.83 11.95 8.30
CA ILE A 31 5.86 12.81 7.63
C ILE A 31 4.70 13.19 8.53
N SER A 32 4.33 14.48 8.49
CA SER A 32 3.10 15.01 9.08
C SER A 32 2.21 15.55 7.97
N VAL A 33 0.91 15.27 8.07
CA VAL A 33 -0.10 15.73 7.10
C VAL A 33 -1.21 16.47 7.82
N VAL A 34 -1.54 17.66 7.27
CA VAL A 34 -2.62 18.52 7.77
C VAL A 34 -3.61 18.78 6.65
N TYR A 35 -4.90 18.72 6.96
CA TYR A 35 -6.01 19.13 6.10
C TYR A 35 -6.57 20.48 6.55
N SER A 36 -6.89 21.35 5.56
CA SER A 36 -7.45 22.70 5.78
C SER A 36 -6.68 23.52 6.83
N ASP A 37 -5.37 23.29 6.94
CA ASP A 37 -4.44 23.91 7.89
C ASP A 37 -4.78 23.75 9.39
N VAL A 38 -5.74 22.88 9.71
CA VAL A 38 -6.26 22.71 11.08
C VAL A 38 -6.18 21.24 11.54
N ILE A 39 -6.57 20.30 10.69
CA ILE A 39 -6.74 18.90 11.08
C ILE A 39 -5.48 18.12 10.78
N GLN A 40 -4.67 17.83 11.80
CA GLN A 40 -3.50 16.97 11.67
C GLN A 40 -3.91 15.50 11.69
N VAL A 41 -3.76 14.82 10.55
CA VAL A 41 -4.12 13.40 10.37
C VAL A 41 -2.89 12.49 10.54
N LEU A 42 -1.75 12.82 9.90
CA LEU A 42 -0.50 12.08 10.11
C LEU A 42 0.41 12.84 11.07
N LYS A 43 1.06 12.11 11.97
CA LYS A 43 1.80 12.66 13.11
C LYS A 43 3.19 12.01 13.22
N GLY A 44 4.05 12.28 12.24
CA GLY A 44 5.41 11.74 12.21
C GLY A 44 5.45 10.27 11.75
N VAL A 45 4.83 9.97 10.61
CA VAL A 45 4.81 8.63 10.03
C VAL A 45 6.13 8.35 9.31
N SER A 46 6.77 7.22 9.64
CA SER A 46 7.95 6.72 8.95
C SER A 46 7.69 5.28 8.50
N LEU A 47 7.97 4.97 7.24
CA LEU A 47 7.94 3.62 6.68
C LEU A 47 8.90 3.51 5.50
N ALA A 48 9.32 2.29 5.22
CA ALA A 48 10.18 1.96 4.09
C ALA A 48 9.59 0.80 3.29
N VAL A 49 9.78 0.82 1.98
CA VAL A 49 9.30 -0.19 1.05
C VAL A 49 10.44 -0.61 0.14
N GLU A 50 10.85 -1.86 0.23
CA GLU A 50 11.83 -2.47 -0.64
C GLU A 50 11.21 -2.81 -2.00
N LYS A 51 12.02 -2.79 -3.06
CA LYS A 51 11.59 -3.20 -4.40
C LYS A 51 11.05 -4.63 -4.38
N ASN A 52 10.08 -4.88 -5.23
CA ASN A 52 9.47 -6.19 -5.41
C ASN A 52 8.82 -6.80 -4.14
N HIS A 53 8.61 -5.98 -3.10
CA HIS A 53 7.93 -6.43 -1.89
C HIS A 53 6.45 -6.00 -1.86
N ILE A 54 5.64 -6.81 -1.19
CA ILE A 54 4.30 -6.42 -0.75
C ILE A 54 4.43 -5.96 0.70
N VAL A 55 4.10 -4.69 0.95
CA VAL A 55 4.05 -4.11 2.30
C VAL A 55 2.61 -3.85 2.67
N SER A 56 2.18 -4.32 3.83
CA SER A 56 0.83 -4.05 4.34
C SER A 56 0.84 -2.87 5.33
N LEU A 57 -0.12 -1.94 5.16
CA LEU A 57 -0.40 -0.88 6.12
C LEU A 57 -1.77 -1.16 6.76
N LEU A 58 -1.75 -1.60 8.00
CA LEU A 58 -2.90 -2.07 8.76
C LEU A 58 -3.38 -1.02 9.75
N GLY A 59 -4.65 -1.04 10.10
CA GLY A 59 -5.22 -0.16 11.11
C GLY A 59 -6.73 -0.03 10.98
N SER A 60 -7.37 0.49 12.02
CA SER A 60 -8.80 0.80 12.03
C SER A 60 -9.16 1.92 11.06
N ASN A 61 -10.47 2.12 10.83
CA ASN A 61 -10.94 3.28 10.07
C ASN A 61 -10.55 4.58 10.78
N GLY A 62 -10.09 5.57 10.01
CA GLY A 62 -9.59 6.83 10.55
C GLY A 62 -8.15 6.77 11.09
N ALA A 63 -7.43 5.64 11.01
CA ALA A 63 -6.04 5.55 11.47
C ALA A 63 -5.05 6.39 10.66
N GLY A 64 -5.41 6.82 9.44
CA GLY A 64 -4.56 7.60 8.54
C GLY A 64 -4.02 6.84 7.32
N LYS A 65 -4.46 5.59 7.10
CA LYS A 65 -3.98 4.71 6.02
C LYS A 65 -4.15 5.32 4.63
N THR A 66 -5.37 5.67 4.25
CA THR A 66 -5.69 6.34 2.98
C THR A 66 -4.95 7.67 2.82
N THR A 67 -4.81 8.45 3.90
CA THR A 67 -4.03 9.70 3.91
C THR A 67 -2.55 9.44 3.60
N THR A 68 -1.98 8.35 4.11
CA THR A 68 -0.61 7.95 3.79
C THR A 68 -0.46 7.64 2.30
N LEU A 69 -1.40 6.87 1.70
CA LEU A 69 -1.38 6.61 0.26
C LEU A 69 -1.54 7.90 -0.57
N LYS A 70 -2.44 8.80 -0.15
CA LYS A 70 -2.63 10.10 -0.82
C LYS A 70 -1.40 11.01 -0.71
N ALA A 71 -0.64 10.93 0.39
CA ALA A 71 0.62 11.65 0.53
C ALA A 71 1.67 11.17 -0.50
N ILE A 72 1.72 9.85 -0.73
CA ILE A 72 2.63 9.23 -1.70
C ILE A 72 2.20 9.55 -3.14
N SER A 73 0.90 9.45 -3.46
CA SER A 73 0.35 9.64 -4.81
C SER A 73 0.09 11.10 -5.21
N GLY A 74 0.31 12.07 -4.29
CA GLY A 74 0.05 13.49 -4.56
C GLY A 74 -1.42 13.90 -4.49
N LEU A 75 -2.31 13.03 -4.01
CA LEU A 75 -3.76 13.27 -3.98
C LEU A 75 -4.25 14.00 -2.72
N LEU A 76 -3.37 14.55 -1.90
CA LEU A 76 -3.77 15.38 -0.74
C LEU A 76 -4.34 16.72 -1.16
N LYS A 77 -3.70 17.38 -2.14
CA LYS A 77 -4.05 18.75 -2.55
C LYS A 77 -5.50 18.94 -3.00
N PRO A 78 -6.11 18.02 -3.77
CA PRO A 78 -7.53 18.13 -4.14
C PRO A 78 -8.49 18.17 -2.95
N GLU A 79 -8.07 17.65 -1.80
CA GLU A 79 -8.85 17.63 -0.55
C GLU A 79 -8.36 18.66 0.47
N ASN A 80 -7.64 19.71 0.04
CA ASN A 80 -7.02 20.73 0.89
C ASN A 80 -6.03 20.15 1.94
N GLY A 81 -5.36 19.04 1.60
CA GLY A 81 -4.33 18.43 2.43
C GLY A 81 -2.93 18.72 1.89
N ARG A 82 -1.92 18.70 2.79
CA ARG A 82 -0.51 18.80 2.43
C ARG A 82 0.38 18.12 3.45
N VAL A 83 1.55 17.69 3.01
CA VAL A 83 2.64 17.29 3.89
C VAL A 83 3.26 18.57 4.44
N THR A 84 3.27 18.74 5.78
CA THR A 84 3.82 19.90 6.47
C THR A 84 5.23 19.69 6.97
N ASP A 85 5.57 18.46 7.35
CA ASP A 85 6.88 18.08 7.88
C ASP A 85 7.31 16.73 7.33
N GLY A 86 8.61 16.48 7.32
CA GLY A 86 9.22 15.24 6.85
C GLY A 86 9.39 15.19 5.34
N THR A 87 9.88 14.05 4.85
CA THR A 87 10.18 13.83 3.42
C THR A 87 9.62 12.51 2.94
N ILE A 88 9.24 12.46 1.66
CA ILE A 88 8.87 11.24 0.94
C ILE A 88 9.87 11.08 -0.21
N LEU A 89 10.68 10.04 -0.13
CA LEU A 89 11.68 9.71 -1.13
C LEU A 89 11.20 8.52 -1.98
N TYR A 90 11.18 8.68 -3.30
CA TYR A 90 10.94 7.61 -4.26
C TYR A 90 12.15 7.53 -5.19
N ARG A 91 12.82 6.36 -5.27
CA ARG A 91 14.11 6.23 -5.97
C ARG A 91 15.10 7.33 -5.59
N ASN A 92 15.21 7.62 -4.31
CA ASN A 92 16.03 8.70 -3.74
C ASN A 92 15.65 10.13 -4.17
N GLY A 93 14.57 10.32 -4.93
CA GLY A 93 14.03 11.63 -5.31
C GLY A 93 12.85 12.05 -4.44
N GLU A 94 12.82 13.30 -3.98
CA GLU A 94 11.70 13.83 -3.19
C GLU A 94 10.44 14.00 -4.02
N ILE A 95 9.32 13.47 -3.51
CA ILE A 95 8.02 13.50 -4.19
C ILE A 95 6.88 14.15 -3.38
N GLN A 96 7.10 14.52 -2.10
CA GLN A 96 6.05 15.13 -1.30
C GLN A 96 5.47 16.39 -1.96
N ASN A 97 4.17 16.54 -1.85
CA ASN A 97 3.39 17.68 -2.39
C ASN A 97 3.52 17.89 -3.91
N ARG A 98 4.08 16.94 -4.66
CA ARG A 98 4.11 17.02 -6.13
C ARG A 98 2.74 16.75 -6.73
N ALA A 99 2.54 17.21 -7.97
CA ALA A 99 1.30 16.97 -8.71
C ALA A 99 1.10 15.47 -9.02
N PRO A 100 -0.14 14.95 -8.92
CA PRO A 100 -0.43 13.53 -9.15
C PRO A 100 0.03 13.05 -10.52
N GLU A 101 -0.08 13.88 -11.55
CA GLU A 101 0.34 13.56 -12.92
C GLU A 101 1.85 13.28 -13.00
N THR A 102 2.64 14.06 -12.25
CA THR A 102 4.09 13.86 -12.17
C THR A 102 4.43 12.54 -11.49
N ILE A 103 3.74 12.23 -10.40
CA ILE A 103 3.93 11.00 -9.62
C ILE A 103 3.50 9.77 -10.43
N THR A 104 2.36 9.85 -11.10
CA THR A 104 1.86 8.75 -11.96
C THR A 104 2.83 8.45 -13.11
N ARG A 105 3.43 9.48 -13.72
CA ARG A 105 4.44 9.28 -14.78
C ARG A 105 5.74 8.65 -14.28
N GLN A 106 6.01 8.72 -13.00
CA GLN A 106 7.15 8.03 -12.38
C GLN A 106 6.88 6.55 -12.07
N GLY A 107 5.66 6.06 -12.35
CA GLY A 107 5.29 4.65 -12.14
C GLY A 107 4.62 4.37 -10.79
N ILE A 108 4.18 5.39 -10.06
CA ILE A 108 3.38 5.22 -8.84
C ILE A 108 1.90 5.32 -9.20
N ILE A 109 1.16 4.22 -9.09
CA ILE A 109 -0.25 4.15 -9.46
C ILE A 109 -1.08 3.78 -8.24
N GLN A 110 -2.14 4.54 -7.97
CA GLN A 110 -3.06 4.24 -6.87
C GLN A 110 -4.42 3.73 -7.39
N VAL A 111 -4.87 2.63 -6.80
CA VAL A 111 -6.25 2.16 -6.87
C VAL A 111 -6.96 2.70 -5.64
N LEU A 112 -7.85 3.65 -5.85
CA LEU A 112 -8.60 4.30 -4.78
C LEU A 112 -9.69 3.39 -4.22
N GLU A 113 -10.05 3.61 -2.96
CA GLU A 113 -11.25 3.05 -2.37
C GLU A 113 -12.51 3.44 -3.18
N GLY A 114 -13.54 2.59 -3.17
CA GLY A 114 -14.85 2.89 -3.75
C GLY A 114 -15.00 2.56 -5.23
N ARG A 115 -14.01 1.89 -5.86
CA ARG A 115 -14.13 1.33 -7.23
C ARG A 115 -14.68 2.33 -8.24
N GLN A 116 -13.88 3.29 -8.67
CA GLN A 116 -14.30 4.37 -9.56
C GLN A 116 -14.05 4.05 -11.06
N PRO A 117 -14.91 3.25 -11.72
CA PRO A 117 -14.85 3.02 -13.16
C PRO A 117 -15.52 4.15 -13.91
N PHE A 118 -15.19 4.28 -15.18
CA PHE A 118 -15.99 5.08 -16.14
C PHE A 118 -17.21 4.25 -16.56
N LYS A 119 -18.35 4.47 -15.89
CA LYS A 119 -19.55 3.61 -15.97
C LYS A 119 -20.13 3.47 -17.39
N TYR A 120 -19.97 4.51 -18.22
CA TYR A 120 -20.48 4.57 -19.59
C TYR A 120 -19.49 4.08 -20.65
N LEU A 121 -18.27 3.72 -20.24
CA LEU A 121 -17.30 3.05 -21.08
C LEU A 121 -17.42 1.53 -20.92
N THR A 122 -17.06 0.81 -21.97
CA THR A 122 -16.90 -0.65 -21.90
C THR A 122 -15.74 -1.03 -20.97
N ILE A 123 -15.66 -2.31 -20.58
CA ILE A 123 -14.55 -2.83 -19.80
C ILE A 123 -13.22 -2.58 -20.52
N GLU A 124 -13.15 -2.90 -21.83
CA GLU A 124 -11.92 -2.69 -22.62
C GLU A 124 -11.54 -1.22 -22.72
N GLU A 125 -12.49 -0.31 -22.94
CA GLU A 125 -12.24 1.12 -22.96
C GLU A 125 -11.74 1.64 -21.61
N ASN A 126 -12.32 1.16 -20.49
CA ASN A 126 -11.83 1.46 -19.15
C ASN A 126 -10.36 1.04 -18.97
N LEU A 127 -10.00 -0.16 -19.41
CA LEU A 127 -8.62 -0.64 -19.34
C LEU A 127 -7.70 0.24 -20.18
N ARG A 128 -8.09 0.60 -21.40
CA ARG A 128 -7.32 1.49 -22.29
C ARG A 128 -7.05 2.87 -21.68
N VAL A 129 -7.94 3.41 -20.87
CA VAL A 129 -7.68 4.67 -20.14
C VAL A 129 -6.43 4.58 -19.27
N GLY A 130 -6.12 3.40 -18.73
CA GLY A 130 -4.90 3.17 -17.93
C GLY A 130 -3.60 3.43 -18.70
N THR A 131 -3.62 3.41 -20.04
CA THR A 131 -2.42 3.70 -20.85
C THR A 131 -2.16 5.19 -21.07
N ALA A 132 -2.97 6.08 -20.48
CA ALA A 132 -2.87 7.53 -20.71
C ALA A 132 -1.48 8.12 -20.39
N THR A 133 -0.74 7.52 -19.45
CA THR A 133 0.64 7.92 -19.13
C THR A 133 1.66 7.46 -20.18
N ARG A 134 1.26 6.54 -21.05
CA ARG A 134 2.10 5.90 -22.08
C ARG A 134 1.48 6.07 -23.47
N TRP A 135 0.79 7.19 -23.70
CA TRP A 135 0.08 7.46 -24.94
C TRP A 135 0.96 7.22 -26.20
N GLY A 136 0.42 6.49 -27.17
CA GLY A 136 1.13 6.11 -28.40
C GLY A 136 1.83 4.75 -28.35
N ASN A 137 1.97 4.10 -27.19
CA ASN A 137 2.54 2.77 -27.10
C ASN A 137 1.49 1.68 -27.43
N PRO A 138 1.91 0.54 -28.00
CA PRO A 138 1.05 -0.63 -28.15
C PRO A 138 0.49 -1.05 -26.80
N TYR A 139 -0.79 -1.41 -26.74
CA TYR A 139 -1.47 -1.80 -25.49
C TYR A 139 -2.11 -3.20 -25.56
N ARG A 140 -2.00 -3.90 -26.69
CA ARG A 140 -2.64 -5.22 -26.87
C ARG A 140 -2.05 -6.26 -25.96
N GLU A 141 -0.74 -6.31 -25.84
CA GLU A 141 -0.04 -7.23 -24.92
C GLU A 141 -0.41 -6.94 -23.46
N ASP A 142 -0.56 -5.67 -23.11
CA ASP A 142 -0.99 -5.26 -21.78
C ASP A 142 -2.43 -5.73 -21.47
N LEU A 143 -3.34 -5.65 -22.47
CA LEU A 143 -4.70 -6.18 -22.34
C LEU A 143 -4.68 -7.69 -22.14
N GLU A 144 -3.87 -8.42 -22.89
CA GLU A 144 -3.72 -9.88 -22.76
C GLU A 144 -3.22 -10.25 -21.35
N LYS A 145 -2.23 -9.53 -20.81
CA LYS A 145 -1.79 -9.68 -19.43
C LYS A 145 -2.91 -9.42 -18.43
N VAL A 146 -3.63 -8.32 -18.57
CA VAL A 146 -4.75 -8.00 -17.67
C VAL A 146 -5.83 -9.09 -17.74
N TYR A 147 -6.16 -9.60 -18.92
CA TYR A 147 -7.12 -10.69 -19.07
C TYR A 147 -6.61 -12.02 -18.51
N HIS A 148 -5.29 -12.25 -18.52
CA HIS A 148 -4.68 -13.40 -17.86
C HIS A 148 -4.88 -13.35 -16.34
N TYR A 149 -4.74 -12.17 -15.71
CA TYR A 149 -5.03 -12.00 -14.28
C TYR A 149 -6.53 -11.97 -13.97
N PHE A 150 -7.34 -11.42 -14.87
CA PHE A 150 -8.78 -11.20 -14.69
C PHE A 150 -9.60 -11.77 -15.85
N PRO A 151 -9.71 -13.12 -16.00
CA PRO A 151 -10.43 -13.73 -17.11
C PRO A 151 -11.91 -13.37 -17.18
N ALA A 152 -12.52 -12.99 -16.02
CA ALA A 152 -13.89 -12.52 -15.96
C ALA A 152 -14.12 -11.24 -16.77
N LEU A 153 -13.11 -10.36 -16.86
CA LEU A 153 -13.20 -9.12 -17.63
C LEU A 153 -13.16 -9.38 -19.13
N GLU A 154 -12.37 -10.37 -19.58
CA GLU A 154 -12.29 -10.72 -20.99
C GLU A 154 -13.63 -11.19 -21.54
N LYS A 155 -14.32 -12.06 -20.80
CA LYS A 155 -15.64 -12.58 -21.18
C LYS A 155 -16.69 -11.49 -21.43
N ARG A 156 -16.49 -10.32 -20.81
CA ARG A 156 -17.42 -9.19 -20.85
C ARG A 156 -16.79 -7.91 -21.40
N LYS A 157 -15.66 -7.98 -22.11
CA LYS A 157 -14.87 -6.83 -22.52
C LYS A 157 -15.64 -5.74 -23.29
N LYS A 158 -16.69 -6.12 -24.03
CA LYS A 158 -17.57 -5.20 -24.76
C LYS A 158 -18.75 -4.69 -23.93
N GLY A 159 -18.94 -5.21 -22.71
CA GLY A 159 -20.01 -4.77 -21.80
C GLY A 159 -19.65 -3.46 -21.11
N LEU A 160 -20.66 -2.64 -20.80
CA LEU A 160 -20.49 -1.39 -20.07
C LEU A 160 -20.08 -1.68 -18.61
N ALA A 161 -19.11 -0.93 -18.09
CA ALA A 161 -18.62 -1.09 -16.72
C ALA A 161 -19.71 -0.85 -15.68
N GLY A 162 -20.71 0.00 -15.97
CA GLY A 162 -21.83 0.28 -15.06
C GLY A 162 -22.70 -0.94 -14.71
N TYR A 163 -22.61 -2.03 -15.48
CA TYR A 163 -23.36 -3.28 -15.24
C TYR A 163 -22.49 -4.40 -14.63
N CYS A 164 -21.27 -4.09 -14.21
CA CYS A 164 -20.41 -5.06 -13.55
C CYS A 164 -20.79 -5.25 -12.08
N SER A 165 -20.60 -6.45 -11.58
CA SER A 165 -20.67 -6.74 -10.15
C SER A 165 -19.56 -6.02 -9.38
N GLY A 166 -19.69 -5.89 -8.04
CA GLY A 166 -18.66 -5.27 -7.22
C GLY A 166 -17.29 -5.93 -7.37
N GLY A 167 -17.22 -7.25 -7.51
CA GLY A 167 -15.98 -7.97 -7.75
C GLY A 167 -15.37 -7.68 -9.12
N GLU A 168 -16.19 -7.67 -10.18
CA GLU A 168 -15.75 -7.31 -11.54
C GLU A 168 -15.26 -5.85 -11.60
N LEU A 169 -15.94 -4.93 -10.88
CA LEU A 169 -15.48 -3.53 -10.79
C LEU A 169 -14.13 -3.41 -10.10
N GLN A 170 -13.89 -4.17 -9.03
CA GLN A 170 -12.59 -4.20 -8.36
C GLN A 170 -11.50 -4.73 -9.29
N MET A 171 -11.76 -5.83 -10.00
CA MET A 171 -10.85 -6.38 -11.00
C MET A 171 -10.58 -5.36 -12.12
N LEU A 172 -11.62 -4.63 -12.55
CA LEU A 172 -11.51 -3.63 -13.62
C LEU A 172 -10.60 -2.45 -13.22
N VAL A 173 -10.78 -1.89 -12.01
CA VAL A 173 -9.95 -0.75 -11.56
C VAL A 173 -8.51 -1.18 -11.28
N MET A 174 -8.29 -2.41 -10.81
CA MET A 174 -6.94 -2.98 -10.68
C MET A 174 -6.31 -3.25 -12.06
N GLY A 175 -7.06 -3.85 -12.99
CA GLY A 175 -6.60 -4.06 -14.36
C GLY A 175 -6.23 -2.75 -15.04
N ARG A 176 -7.05 -1.70 -14.86
CA ARG A 176 -6.74 -0.35 -15.36
C ARG A 176 -5.43 0.21 -14.78
N ALA A 177 -5.16 -0.04 -13.51
CA ALA A 177 -3.90 0.36 -12.89
C ALA A 177 -2.70 -0.39 -13.49
N LEU A 178 -2.83 -1.68 -13.77
CA LEU A 178 -1.78 -2.50 -14.40
C LEU A 178 -1.44 -2.05 -15.83
N MET A 179 -2.42 -1.54 -16.58
CA MET A 179 -2.18 -0.98 -17.93
C MET A 179 -1.20 0.20 -17.94
N ALA A 180 -0.97 0.85 -16.81
CA ALA A 180 0.02 1.93 -16.65
C ALA A 180 1.44 1.42 -16.38
N HIS A 181 1.67 0.11 -16.24
CA HIS A 181 2.94 -0.53 -15.87
C HIS A 181 3.50 0.05 -14.55
N PRO A 182 2.80 -0.12 -13.42
CA PRO A 182 3.25 0.43 -12.16
C PRO A 182 4.53 -0.26 -11.67
N GLU A 183 5.52 0.51 -11.23
CA GLU A 183 6.61 -0.01 -10.41
C GLU A 183 6.19 -0.08 -8.93
N LEU A 184 5.36 0.91 -8.52
CA LEU A 184 4.73 0.93 -7.19
C LEU A 184 3.21 1.03 -7.35
N LEU A 185 2.52 -0.02 -6.92
CA LEU A 185 1.07 -0.10 -6.91
C LEU A 185 0.54 0.13 -5.50
N LEU A 186 -0.28 1.15 -5.32
CA LEU A 186 -0.93 1.49 -4.06
C LEU A 186 -2.38 0.99 -4.10
N LEU A 187 -2.74 0.07 -3.22
CA LEU A 187 -4.08 -0.52 -3.13
C LEU A 187 -4.77 -0.08 -1.83
N ASP A 188 -5.85 0.69 -1.97
CA ASP A 188 -6.61 1.22 -0.84
C ASP A 188 -7.87 0.38 -0.61
N GLU A 189 -7.85 -0.46 0.42
CA GLU A 189 -8.90 -1.37 0.86
C GLU A 189 -9.56 -2.18 -0.30
N PRO A 190 -8.76 -2.91 -1.11
CA PRO A 190 -9.29 -3.60 -2.30
C PRO A 190 -10.33 -4.68 -1.98
N SER A 191 -10.41 -5.14 -0.75
CA SER A 191 -11.36 -6.18 -0.31
C SER A 191 -12.70 -5.65 0.20
N LEU A 192 -12.81 -4.34 0.44
CA LEU A 192 -13.96 -3.74 1.11
C LEU A 192 -15.29 -4.03 0.39
N GLY A 193 -16.26 -4.59 1.15
CA GLY A 193 -17.61 -4.85 0.65
C GLY A 193 -17.69 -5.92 -0.45
N LEU A 194 -16.70 -6.82 -0.52
CA LEU A 194 -16.70 -7.97 -1.44
C LEU A 194 -17.08 -9.27 -0.74
N ALA A 195 -17.64 -10.20 -1.51
CA ALA A 195 -17.91 -11.55 -1.01
C ALA A 195 -16.60 -12.28 -0.68
N PRO A 196 -16.56 -13.16 0.34
CA PRO A 196 -15.32 -13.80 0.82
C PRO A 196 -14.55 -14.58 -0.26
N LEU A 197 -15.23 -15.16 -1.23
CA LEU A 197 -14.58 -15.86 -2.36
C LEU A 197 -13.85 -14.90 -3.27
N VAL A 198 -14.47 -13.75 -3.58
CA VAL A 198 -13.87 -12.70 -4.41
C VAL A 198 -12.68 -12.06 -3.70
N VAL A 199 -12.78 -11.83 -2.38
CA VAL A 199 -11.65 -11.34 -1.57
C VAL A 199 -10.45 -12.25 -1.73
N ARG A 200 -10.61 -13.56 -1.53
CA ARG A 200 -9.52 -14.54 -1.70
C ARG A 200 -8.91 -14.52 -3.09
N GLU A 201 -9.74 -14.35 -4.12
CA GLU A 201 -9.28 -14.26 -5.49
C GLU A 201 -8.45 -12.99 -5.73
N ILE A 202 -8.92 -11.82 -5.26
CA ILE A 202 -8.18 -10.55 -5.35
C ILE A 202 -6.81 -10.66 -4.68
N PHE A 203 -6.74 -11.18 -3.46
CA PHE A 203 -5.45 -11.33 -2.75
C PHE A 203 -4.49 -12.29 -3.46
N ARG A 204 -5.02 -13.40 -4.03
CA ARG A 204 -4.22 -14.31 -4.85
C ARG A 204 -3.66 -13.60 -6.09
N ILE A 205 -4.46 -12.77 -6.75
CA ILE A 205 -4.03 -12.00 -7.93
C ILE A 205 -3.00 -10.95 -7.54
N VAL A 206 -3.20 -10.21 -6.44
CA VAL A 206 -2.21 -9.24 -5.91
C VAL A 206 -0.85 -9.91 -5.69
N ARG A 207 -0.84 -11.08 -5.07
CA ARG A 207 0.37 -11.86 -4.86
C ARG A 207 1.02 -12.27 -6.18
N ARG A 208 0.24 -12.78 -7.14
CA ARG A 208 0.73 -13.16 -8.47
C ARG A 208 1.33 -11.98 -9.25
N ILE A 209 0.69 -10.81 -9.21
CA ILE A 209 1.22 -9.59 -9.84
C ILE A 209 2.60 -9.25 -9.27
N ASN A 210 2.78 -9.34 -7.96
CA ASN A 210 4.07 -9.10 -7.34
C ASN A 210 5.11 -10.16 -7.74
N GLU A 211 4.76 -11.46 -7.70
CA GLU A 211 5.68 -12.57 -7.99
C GLU A 211 6.06 -12.64 -9.49
N GLU A 212 5.10 -12.38 -10.40
CA GLU A 212 5.29 -12.55 -11.84
C GLU A 212 5.84 -11.29 -12.53
N GLU A 213 5.44 -10.09 -12.08
CA GLU A 213 5.83 -8.81 -12.69
C GLU A 213 6.88 -8.03 -11.87
N GLY A 214 7.21 -8.49 -10.66
CA GLY A 214 8.10 -7.75 -9.77
C GLY A 214 7.51 -6.41 -9.28
N THR A 215 6.20 -6.19 -9.42
CA THR A 215 5.57 -4.94 -8.99
C THR A 215 5.63 -4.80 -7.48
N THR A 216 6.17 -3.69 -7.00
CA THR A 216 6.14 -3.34 -5.57
C THR A 216 4.74 -2.90 -5.18
N ILE A 217 4.23 -3.37 -4.05
CA ILE A 217 2.83 -3.11 -3.67
C ILE A 217 2.74 -2.59 -2.22
N ILE A 218 2.05 -1.47 -2.02
CA ILE A 218 1.56 -1.09 -0.70
C ILE A 218 0.07 -1.43 -0.64
N LEU A 219 -0.28 -2.32 0.28
CA LEU A 219 -1.63 -2.80 0.50
C LEU A 219 -2.17 -2.22 1.80
N VAL A 220 -3.12 -1.29 1.69
CA VAL A 220 -3.88 -0.79 2.84
C VAL A 220 -5.10 -1.68 3.05
N GLU A 221 -5.25 -2.20 4.25
CA GLU A 221 -6.37 -3.09 4.58
C GLU A 221 -6.79 -2.97 6.05
N GLN A 222 -8.07 -3.21 6.29
CA GLN A 222 -8.61 -3.42 7.62
C GLN A 222 -8.54 -4.90 8.02
N ASN A 223 -8.65 -5.80 7.03
CA ASN A 223 -8.53 -7.24 7.25
C ASN A 223 -7.05 -7.66 7.34
N ALA A 224 -6.46 -7.46 8.53
CA ALA A 224 -5.06 -7.75 8.79
C ALA A 224 -4.69 -9.22 8.50
N ARG A 225 -5.60 -10.17 8.75
CA ARG A 225 -5.36 -11.59 8.50
C ARG A 225 -5.05 -11.88 7.03
N MET A 226 -5.87 -11.33 6.13
CA MET A 226 -5.68 -11.54 4.70
C MET A 226 -4.46 -10.79 4.19
N ALA A 227 -4.27 -9.54 4.61
CA ALA A 227 -3.15 -8.72 4.19
C ALA A 227 -1.80 -9.35 4.58
N LEU A 228 -1.64 -9.77 5.84
CA LEU A 228 -0.41 -10.38 6.33
C LEU A 228 -0.13 -11.77 5.73
N GLN A 229 -1.11 -12.44 5.11
CA GLN A 229 -0.87 -13.72 4.42
C GLN A 229 -0.05 -13.56 3.13
N ILE A 230 -0.13 -12.40 2.49
CA ILE A 230 0.56 -12.14 1.21
C ILE A 230 1.69 -11.12 1.35
N ALA A 231 1.71 -10.33 2.44
CA ALA A 231 2.73 -9.33 2.67
C ALA A 231 4.07 -9.93 3.11
N HIS A 232 5.16 -9.24 2.76
CA HIS A 232 6.52 -9.52 3.24
C HIS A 232 6.78 -8.77 4.56
N TYR A 233 6.29 -7.53 4.65
CA TYR A 233 6.44 -6.65 5.82
C TYR A 233 5.12 -5.95 6.13
N GLY A 234 4.91 -5.57 7.37
CA GLY A 234 3.69 -4.90 7.82
C GLY A 234 3.97 -3.74 8.76
N TYR A 235 3.13 -2.73 8.63
CA TYR A 235 3.02 -1.58 9.52
C TYR A 235 1.63 -1.54 10.11
N VAL A 236 1.53 -1.32 11.41
CA VAL A 236 0.25 -1.12 12.11
C VAL A 236 0.14 0.35 12.46
N MET A 237 -0.95 0.98 12.05
CA MET A 237 -1.19 2.40 12.20
C MET A 237 -2.37 2.67 13.13
N GLU A 238 -2.20 3.59 14.07
CA GLU A 238 -3.27 4.12 14.94
C GLU A 238 -3.13 5.64 15.10
N ASN A 239 -4.26 6.34 15.02
CA ASN A 239 -4.33 7.79 15.29
C ASN A 239 -3.25 8.63 14.56
N GLY A 240 -2.91 8.25 13.32
CA GLY A 240 -1.93 8.93 12.48
C GLY A 240 -0.47 8.61 12.80
N LYS A 241 -0.17 7.52 13.48
CA LYS A 241 1.18 7.07 13.83
C LYS A 241 1.36 5.60 13.54
N ILE A 242 2.59 5.19 13.22
CA ILE A 242 2.97 3.78 13.22
C ILE A 242 3.20 3.37 14.69
N VAL A 243 2.47 2.37 15.14
CA VAL A 243 2.56 1.84 16.52
C VAL A 243 3.34 0.54 16.58
N MET A 244 3.35 -0.24 15.49
CA MET A 244 4.08 -1.50 15.38
C MET A 244 4.52 -1.73 13.92
N GLU A 245 5.65 -2.39 13.74
CA GLU A 245 6.17 -2.78 12.42
C GLU A 245 6.96 -4.07 12.51
N GLY A 246 7.06 -4.82 11.43
CA GLY A 246 7.86 -6.04 11.38
C GLY A 246 7.57 -6.92 10.18
N LYS A 247 8.33 -8.00 10.05
CA LYS A 247 8.06 -9.05 9.06
C LYS A 247 6.64 -9.58 9.26
N ALA A 248 5.93 -9.81 8.17
CA ALA A 248 4.52 -10.24 8.22
C ALA A 248 4.30 -11.51 9.02
N GLU A 249 5.26 -12.46 9.00
CA GLU A 249 5.22 -13.68 9.81
C GLU A 249 5.25 -13.38 11.31
N ALA A 250 6.16 -12.50 11.75
CA ALA A 250 6.26 -12.10 13.14
C ALA A 250 5.01 -11.35 13.63
N LEU A 251 4.43 -10.50 12.78
CA LEU A 251 3.18 -9.80 13.10
C LEU A 251 1.98 -10.75 13.20
N ARG A 252 1.91 -11.81 12.38
CA ARG A 252 0.86 -12.84 12.48
C ARG A 252 0.89 -13.61 13.80
N GLU A 253 2.08 -13.78 14.37
CA GLU A 253 2.28 -14.50 15.64
C GLU A 253 2.15 -13.59 16.86
N ASN A 254 2.22 -12.27 16.68
CA ASN A 254 2.14 -11.31 17.74
C ASN A 254 0.77 -11.36 18.45
N PRO A 255 0.71 -11.56 19.79
CA PRO A 255 -0.54 -11.65 20.55
C PRO A 255 -1.42 -10.41 20.40
N ASP A 256 -0.82 -9.23 20.43
CA ASP A 256 -1.55 -7.96 20.34
C ASP A 256 -2.17 -7.78 18.93
N VAL A 257 -1.43 -8.12 17.87
CA VAL A 257 -1.97 -8.11 16.51
C VAL A 257 -3.10 -9.11 16.38
N ARG A 258 -2.97 -10.29 16.99
CA ARG A 258 -4.00 -11.34 16.98
C ARG A 258 -5.25 -10.92 17.73
N GLU A 259 -5.12 -10.29 18.87
CA GLU A 259 -6.25 -9.83 19.69
C GLU A 259 -6.98 -8.66 19.02
N PHE A 260 -6.24 -7.59 18.60
CA PHE A 260 -6.84 -6.34 18.14
C PHE A 260 -7.20 -6.32 16.65
N TYR A 261 -6.44 -7.02 15.81
CA TYR A 261 -6.58 -6.91 14.34
C TYR A 261 -6.96 -8.22 13.64
N LEU A 262 -6.74 -9.40 14.27
CA LEU A 262 -7.10 -10.68 13.67
C LEU A 262 -8.43 -11.23 14.20
N GLY A 263 -9.10 -10.52 15.13
CA GLY A 263 -10.40 -10.91 15.67
C GLY A 263 -10.36 -12.20 16.51
N MET A 264 -9.22 -12.57 17.07
CA MET A 264 -9.01 -13.78 17.86
C MET A 264 -9.07 -13.50 19.38
N SER A 265 -9.85 -12.50 19.83
CA SER A 265 -10.02 -12.22 21.26
C SER A 265 -10.90 -13.28 21.92
N ALA A 266 -10.42 -13.77 23.06
CA ALA A 266 -11.18 -14.68 23.95
C ALA A 266 -12.32 -13.99 24.73
N ALA A 267 -12.51 -12.67 24.55
CA ALA A 267 -13.58 -11.89 25.21
C ALA A 267 -13.99 -10.69 24.34
N GLY A 268 -15.24 -10.64 23.98
CA GLY A 268 -15.89 -9.75 23.01
C GLY A 268 -15.97 -8.24 23.34
N THR A 269 -14.86 -7.61 23.66
CA THR A 269 -14.77 -6.13 23.76
C THR A 269 -13.57 -5.65 22.96
N ALA A 270 -13.84 -4.88 21.90
CA ALA A 270 -12.80 -4.20 21.15
C ALA A 270 -12.11 -3.18 22.07
N LYS A 271 -10.87 -3.47 22.49
CA LYS A 271 -10.00 -2.54 23.21
C LYS A 271 -9.08 -1.84 22.21
N SER A 272 -8.86 -0.52 22.37
CA SER A 272 -7.85 0.22 21.62
C SER A 272 -6.46 -0.12 22.16
N TYR A 273 -5.47 -0.20 21.26
CA TYR A 273 -4.07 -0.43 21.62
C TYR A 273 -3.51 0.66 22.53
N THR A 274 -4.05 1.87 22.47
CA THR A 274 -3.68 2.99 23.35
C THR A 274 -4.06 2.77 24.82
N ASP A 275 -4.97 1.82 25.11
CA ASP A 275 -5.44 1.53 26.47
C ASP A 275 -4.60 0.47 27.19
N VAL A 276 -3.69 -0.19 26.48
CA VAL A 276 -2.80 -1.21 27.04
C VAL A 276 -1.45 -0.60 27.40
N LYS A 277 -1.28 -0.26 28.68
CA LYS A 277 -0.11 0.44 29.26
C LYS A 277 1.20 -0.36 29.35
N SER A 278 1.50 -1.31 28.48
CA SER A 278 2.71 -2.15 28.65
C SER A 278 3.64 -2.20 27.44
N TYR A 279 3.75 -1.14 26.65
CA TYR A 279 4.73 -1.11 25.57
C TYR A 279 5.98 -0.31 25.98
N ARG A 280 7.13 -1.01 26.14
CA ARG A 280 8.45 -0.36 26.26
C ARG A 280 8.76 0.35 24.94
N ARG A 281 8.63 1.69 24.91
CA ARG A 281 9.17 2.55 23.85
C ARG A 281 10.67 2.26 23.72
N ARG A 282 11.10 1.61 22.64
CA ARG A 282 12.48 1.72 22.21
C ARG A 282 12.69 3.15 21.74
N LYS A 283 13.34 3.97 22.56
CA LYS A 283 13.87 5.26 22.13
C LYS A 283 14.92 4.95 21.04
N ARG A 284 14.63 5.28 19.78
CA ARG A 284 15.69 5.52 18.82
C ARG A 284 16.33 6.83 19.20
N TRP A 285 17.55 6.77 19.65
CA TRP A 285 18.43 7.93 19.75
C TRP A 285 18.88 8.30 18.35
N LEU A 286 18.98 9.59 18.10
CA LEU A 286 19.48 10.27 16.91
C LEU A 286 20.79 9.68 16.42
#